data_996c8d8b65ab14c8744323a74f117464
#
_entry.id   996c8d8b65ab14c8744323a74f117464
#
_cell.length_a   1.000
_cell.length_b   1.000
_cell.length_c   1.000
_cell.angle_alpha   90.00
_cell.angle_beta   90.00
_cell.angle_gamma   90.00
#
_symmetry.space_group_name_H-M   'P 1'
#
loop_
_entity.id
_entity.type
_entity.pdbx_description
1 polymer ?
#
loop_
_entity_poly.entity_id
_entity_poly.type
_entity_poly.pdbx_seq_one_letter_code
_entity_poly.pdbx_strand_id
1 'polypeptide(L)'
;MTGKQIYLFVHYREADDRSGEQVHFAVSTDGRHWKSVNHGQPVFFAEKGERGVRDLSILRTQEGKYIILGTDLCMSENFVKKYNSKWPNIGRFGSRYISMWESEDLVHWSDQRLLDLGDGGFGCFWGPEALYREEEGDYLIYWASSNEVNNYGAKAIYGSTTKDFRVFSKPVLLYEKEEASIVDPFYFKDGENYYRLLKSRQNPFAVILERGKTLLGKYERLPEFDRWMSQYKANEYEAPIAYRLPDGKWCLLLDYFGKERDRTGYVPFVESDLYHGKFQEESEKFFFPYGMK
;
A
#
# COMPACT_ATOMS: atom_id res chain seq x y z
N MET A 1 26.67 19.61 -5.72
CA MET A 1 26.01 19.61 -4.41
C MET A 1 25.30 18.27 -4.28
N THR A 2 25.82 17.37 -3.46
CA THR A 2 25.12 16.12 -3.13
C THR A 2 23.93 16.50 -2.27
N GLY A 3 22.73 16.55 -2.85
CA GLY A 3 21.50 16.81 -2.12
C GLY A 3 21.35 15.79 -1.00
N LYS A 4 20.98 16.23 0.18
CA LYS A 4 20.71 15.36 1.31
C LYS A 4 19.43 14.58 0.99
N GLN A 5 19.51 13.25 0.94
CA GLN A 5 18.33 12.41 0.74
C GLN A 5 17.40 12.54 1.94
N ILE A 6 16.11 12.72 1.67
CA ILE A 6 15.05 12.73 2.69
C ILE A 6 14.01 11.70 2.25
N TYR A 7 13.56 10.91 3.19
CA TYR A 7 12.46 9.98 3.02
C TYR A 7 11.17 10.64 3.49
N LEU A 8 10.12 10.49 2.73
CA LEU A 8 8.75 10.86 3.09
C LEU A 8 7.91 9.60 3.19
N PHE A 9 7.18 9.44 4.28
CA PHE A 9 6.20 8.40 4.48
C PHE A 9 4.82 9.02 4.59
N VAL A 10 3.93 8.64 3.70
CA VAL A 10 2.53 9.03 3.71
C VAL A 10 1.75 7.92 4.37
N HIS A 11 0.99 8.23 5.40
CA HIS A 11 0.33 7.22 6.21
C HIS A 11 -0.98 7.72 6.80
N TYR A 12 -1.80 6.83 7.31
CA TYR A 12 -2.90 7.13 8.21
C TYR A 12 -2.52 6.67 9.64
N ARG A 13 -3.39 6.91 10.59
CA ARG A 13 -3.24 6.43 11.96
C ARG A 13 -4.50 5.71 12.40
N GLU A 14 -4.36 4.60 13.09
CA GLU A 14 -5.50 4.03 13.81
C GLU A 14 -5.87 4.95 14.97
N ALA A 15 -7.13 5.33 15.03
CA ALA A 15 -7.71 6.14 16.09
C ALA A 15 -9.19 5.79 16.27
N ASP A 16 -9.73 6.13 17.44
CA ASP A 16 -11.13 5.91 17.74
C ASP A 16 -12.05 6.90 17.02
N ASP A 17 -11.46 7.90 16.39
CA ASP A 17 -12.16 8.92 15.64
C ASP A 17 -11.57 9.12 14.23
N ARG A 18 -12.30 9.86 13.42
CA ARG A 18 -11.98 10.14 12.03
C ARG A 18 -10.62 10.85 11.82
N SER A 19 -10.07 11.53 12.82
CA SER A 19 -8.83 12.30 12.65
C SER A 19 -7.62 11.41 12.36
N GLY A 20 -7.64 10.17 12.82
CA GLY A 20 -6.59 9.19 12.52
C GLY A 20 -6.62 8.74 11.06
N GLU A 21 -7.80 8.43 10.54
CA GLU A 21 -7.99 7.96 9.16
C GLU A 21 -7.98 9.11 8.15
N GLN A 22 -6.91 9.90 8.19
CA GLN A 22 -6.65 11.05 7.33
C GLN A 22 -5.21 10.99 6.81
N VAL A 23 -4.81 11.96 6.00
CA VAL A 23 -3.46 12.01 5.44
C VAL A 23 -2.49 12.58 6.46
N HIS A 24 -1.57 11.75 6.92
CA HIS A 24 -0.46 12.13 7.79
C HIS A 24 0.86 11.93 7.07
N PHE A 25 1.86 12.72 7.45
CA PHE A 25 3.22 12.59 6.94
C PHE A 25 4.20 12.32 8.08
N ALA A 26 5.19 11.50 7.78
CA ALA A 26 6.40 11.37 8.55
C ALA A 26 7.63 11.51 7.65
N VAL A 27 8.71 12.08 8.17
CA VAL A 27 9.96 12.27 7.44
C VAL A 27 11.13 11.63 8.16
N SER A 28 12.12 11.19 7.38
CA SER A 28 13.35 10.64 7.91
C SER A 28 14.55 11.06 7.04
N THR A 29 15.72 11.20 7.64
CA THR A 29 16.98 11.46 6.92
C THR A 29 17.83 10.20 6.75
N ASP A 30 17.43 9.10 7.38
CA ASP A 30 18.16 7.83 7.35
C ASP A 30 17.26 6.61 7.03
N GLY A 31 15.96 6.85 6.84
CA GLY A 31 14.99 5.78 6.56
C GLY A 31 14.67 4.90 7.78
N ARG A 32 15.22 5.22 8.97
CA ARG A 32 15.04 4.45 10.21
C ARG A 32 14.34 5.26 11.30
N HIS A 33 14.71 6.52 11.46
CA HIS A 33 14.17 7.40 12.51
C HIS A 33 13.17 8.38 11.88
N TRP A 34 11.90 8.10 12.06
CA TRP A 34 10.80 8.84 11.48
C TRP A 34 10.24 9.88 12.45
N LYS A 35 9.95 11.05 11.95
CA LYS A 35 9.37 12.17 12.70
C LYS A 35 8.07 12.59 12.05
N SER A 36 7.00 12.67 12.84
CA SER A 36 5.72 13.21 12.37
C SER A 36 5.87 14.64 11.87
N VAL A 37 5.22 14.94 10.77
CA VAL A 37 4.98 16.29 10.29
C VAL A 37 3.71 16.83 10.96
N ASN A 38 3.55 18.16 10.99
CA ASN A 38 2.37 18.85 11.53
C ASN A 38 2.01 18.40 12.97
N HIS A 39 3.03 18.19 13.82
CA HIS A 39 2.85 17.76 15.22
C HIS A 39 2.01 16.47 15.37
N GLY A 40 2.02 15.59 14.35
CA GLY A 40 1.24 14.36 14.34
C GLY A 40 -0.24 14.55 14.02
N GLN A 41 -0.67 15.76 13.68
CA GLN A 41 -2.00 16.04 13.17
C GLN A 41 -2.08 15.74 11.66
N PRO A 42 -3.27 15.50 11.09
CA PRO A 42 -3.43 15.37 9.65
C PRO A 42 -2.85 16.59 8.90
N VAL A 43 -2.20 16.32 7.78
CA VAL A 43 -1.73 17.39 6.90
C VAL A 43 -2.90 17.97 6.11
N PHE A 44 -3.82 17.09 5.70
CA PHE A 44 -5.13 17.47 5.13
C PHE A 44 -6.14 16.32 5.30
N PHE A 45 -7.39 16.62 5.01
CA PHE A 45 -8.53 15.72 5.27
C PHE A 45 -9.15 15.18 3.98
N ALA A 46 -9.62 13.93 4.05
CA ALA A 46 -10.53 13.37 3.07
C ALA A 46 -11.94 13.93 3.35
N GLU A 47 -12.47 14.73 2.43
CA GLU A 47 -13.75 15.41 2.59
C GLU A 47 -14.87 14.77 1.78
N LYS A 48 -14.51 13.95 0.78
CA LYS A 48 -15.44 13.26 -0.13
C LYS A 48 -15.49 11.76 0.18
N GLY A 49 -16.46 11.07 -0.40
CA GLY A 49 -16.64 9.64 -0.22
C GLY A 49 -16.98 9.25 1.20
N GLU A 50 -16.24 8.31 1.76
CA GLU A 50 -16.42 7.88 3.16
C GLU A 50 -15.83 8.86 4.18
N ARG A 51 -15.16 9.91 3.71
CA ARG A 51 -14.56 10.97 4.53
C ARG A 51 -13.47 10.47 5.47
N GLY A 52 -12.81 9.41 5.08
CA GLY A 52 -11.61 8.83 5.67
C GLY A 52 -10.76 8.23 4.58
N VAL A 53 -9.49 8.02 4.85
CA VAL A 53 -8.55 7.42 3.90
C VAL A 53 -7.60 6.50 4.62
N ARG A 54 -7.36 5.32 4.00
CA ARG A 54 -6.44 4.29 4.48
C ARG A 54 -5.51 3.85 3.35
N ASP A 55 -4.50 3.05 3.67
CA ASP A 55 -3.61 2.39 2.71
C ASP A 55 -3.06 3.39 1.68
N LEU A 56 -2.41 4.44 2.18
CA LEU A 56 -1.92 5.55 1.36
C LEU A 56 -0.64 5.20 0.62
N SER A 57 -0.55 5.61 -0.63
CA SER A 57 0.68 5.58 -1.43
C SER A 57 1.02 6.94 -2.00
N ILE A 58 2.28 7.16 -2.34
CA ILE A 58 2.75 8.37 -2.99
C ILE A 58 3.66 8.06 -4.18
N LEU A 59 3.40 8.72 -5.29
CA LEU A 59 4.21 8.65 -6.50
C LEU A 59 4.72 10.03 -6.87
N ARG A 60 5.96 10.13 -7.34
CA ARG A 60 6.46 11.29 -8.08
C ARG A 60 6.36 11.02 -9.57
N THR A 61 5.66 11.88 -10.30
CA THR A 61 5.49 11.74 -11.75
C THR A 61 6.78 12.14 -12.50
N GLN A 62 6.85 11.79 -13.79
CA GLN A 62 7.97 12.17 -14.66
C GLN A 62 8.08 13.69 -14.82
N GLU A 63 6.97 14.41 -14.75
CA GLU A 63 6.90 15.87 -14.77
C GLU A 63 7.27 16.51 -13.44
N GLY A 64 7.54 15.70 -12.41
CA GLY A 64 7.96 16.15 -11.09
C GLY A 64 6.84 16.43 -10.10
N LYS A 65 5.58 16.22 -10.47
CA LYS A 65 4.42 16.32 -9.55
C LYS A 65 4.37 15.13 -8.60
N TYR A 66 3.69 15.31 -7.50
CA TYR A 66 3.42 14.25 -6.53
C TYR A 66 1.93 13.89 -6.55
N ILE A 67 1.65 12.60 -6.55
CA ILE A 67 0.30 12.04 -6.51
C ILE A 67 0.20 11.18 -5.25
N ILE A 68 -0.80 11.44 -4.42
CA ILE A 68 -1.20 10.55 -3.33
C ILE A 68 -2.45 9.81 -3.77
N LEU A 69 -2.44 8.49 -3.56
CA LEU A 69 -3.60 7.63 -3.70
C LEU A 69 -3.93 7.01 -2.34
N GLY A 70 -5.20 6.68 -2.11
CA GLY A 70 -5.60 5.99 -0.89
C GLY A 70 -6.97 5.34 -1.00
N THR A 71 -7.19 4.32 -0.20
CA THR A 71 -8.48 3.65 -0.05
C THR A 71 -9.51 4.62 0.55
N ASP A 72 -10.61 4.87 -0.15
CA ASP A 72 -11.73 5.63 0.39
C ASP A 72 -12.48 4.79 1.42
N LEU A 73 -12.05 4.87 2.67
CA LEU A 73 -12.59 4.09 3.78
C LEU A 73 -12.40 4.81 5.11
N CYS A 74 -13.47 4.89 5.91
CA CYS A 74 -13.47 5.39 7.27
C CYS A 74 -14.04 4.33 8.22
N MET A 75 -13.17 3.56 8.86
CA MET A 75 -13.58 2.48 9.76
C MET A 75 -14.17 3.00 11.07
N SER A 76 -13.56 4.04 11.65
CA SER A 76 -14.01 4.65 12.90
C SER A 76 -15.46 5.12 12.84
N GLU A 77 -15.93 5.62 11.69
CA GLU A 77 -17.32 6.06 11.52
C GLU A 77 -18.24 4.99 10.91
N ASN A 78 -17.75 4.19 9.96
CA ASN A 78 -18.59 3.38 9.08
C ASN A 78 -18.63 1.90 9.41
N PHE A 79 -17.64 1.36 10.16
CA PHE A 79 -17.57 -0.08 10.42
C PHE A 79 -18.84 -0.62 11.07
N VAL A 80 -19.34 0.06 12.10
CA VAL A 80 -20.58 -0.32 12.76
C VAL A 80 -21.81 0.13 11.95
N LYS A 81 -21.86 1.41 11.58
CA LYS A 81 -23.05 2.06 11.02
C LYS A 81 -23.40 1.56 9.62
N LYS A 82 -22.40 1.42 8.75
CA LYS A 82 -22.59 1.06 7.33
C LYS A 82 -22.38 -0.43 7.08
N TYR A 83 -21.40 -1.03 7.76
CA TYR A 83 -20.94 -2.38 7.48
C TYR A 83 -21.34 -3.43 8.52
N ASN A 84 -22.12 -3.06 9.55
CA ASN A 84 -22.58 -3.96 10.62
C ASN A 84 -21.42 -4.73 11.28
N SER A 85 -20.27 -4.10 11.45
CA SER A 85 -19.05 -4.69 12.02
C SER A 85 -18.56 -5.95 11.28
N LYS A 86 -18.77 -6.02 9.96
CA LYS A 86 -18.43 -7.20 9.15
C LYS A 86 -17.52 -6.83 7.98
N TRP A 87 -16.29 -7.34 7.98
CA TRP A 87 -15.34 -7.20 6.88
C TRP A 87 -15.87 -7.65 5.51
N PRO A 88 -16.63 -8.79 5.40
CA PRO A 88 -17.23 -9.15 4.11
C PRO A 88 -18.18 -8.08 3.54
N ASN A 89 -18.86 -7.30 4.40
CA ASN A 89 -19.72 -6.21 3.95
C ASN A 89 -18.90 -5.06 3.35
N ILE A 90 -17.71 -4.76 3.91
CA ILE A 90 -16.81 -3.78 3.32
C ILE A 90 -16.33 -4.28 1.96
N GLY A 91 -15.96 -5.55 1.85
CA GLY A 91 -15.56 -6.17 0.59
C GLY A 91 -16.63 -6.11 -0.50
N ARG A 92 -17.91 -6.15 -0.14
CA ARG A 92 -19.04 -6.18 -1.08
C ARG A 92 -19.68 -4.83 -1.34
N PHE A 93 -19.79 -3.98 -0.31
CA PHE A 93 -20.55 -2.74 -0.32
C PHE A 93 -19.66 -1.53 0.02
N GLY A 94 -18.36 -1.71 -0.03
CA GLY A 94 -17.37 -0.66 0.23
C GLY A 94 -17.37 0.42 -0.84
N SER A 95 -16.54 1.41 -0.64
CA SER A 95 -16.30 2.41 -1.66
C SER A 95 -15.57 1.79 -2.85
N ARG A 96 -16.00 2.20 -4.05
CA ARG A 96 -15.36 1.85 -5.35
C ARG A 96 -14.60 3.03 -5.91
N TYR A 97 -14.21 3.94 -5.03
CA TYR A 97 -13.39 5.08 -5.37
C TYR A 97 -12.00 4.94 -4.77
N ILE A 98 -11.02 5.47 -5.50
CA ILE A 98 -9.69 5.74 -4.98
C ILE A 98 -9.63 7.24 -4.70
N SER A 99 -9.30 7.62 -3.48
CA SER A 99 -9.01 9.00 -3.12
C SER A 99 -7.68 9.42 -3.73
N MET A 100 -7.63 10.62 -4.33
CA MET A 100 -6.43 11.15 -4.97
C MET A 100 -6.24 12.62 -4.67
N TRP A 101 -4.98 13.02 -4.49
CA TRP A 101 -4.51 14.41 -4.37
C TRP A 101 -3.24 14.60 -5.20
N GLU A 102 -3.03 15.83 -5.66
CA GLU A 102 -1.88 16.25 -6.47
C GLU A 102 -1.16 17.42 -5.79
N SER A 103 0.17 17.44 -5.89
CA SER A 103 1.00 18.55 -5.43
C SER A 103 2.22 18.73 -6.35
N GLU A 104 2.72 19.98 -6.44
CA GLU A 104 3.97 20.29 -7.13
C GLU A 104 5.15 20.43 -6.15
N ASP A 105 4.87 20.60 -4.85
CA ASP A 105 5.88 20.98 -3.86
C ASP A 105 5.81 20.22 -2.52
N LEU A 106 4.89 19.26 -2.37
CA LEU A 106 4.61 18.53 -1.14
C LEU A 106 4.01 19.37 0.00
N VAL A 107 3.74 20.64 -0.23
CA VAL A 107 3.19 21.59 0.74
C VAL A 107 1.75 21.99 0.38
N HIS A 108 1.54 22.34 -0.89
CA HIS A 108 0.23 22.73 -1.41
C HIS A 108 -0.38 21.57 -2.18
N TRP A 109 -1.53 21.10 -1.71
CA TRP A 109 -2.24 19.96 -2.27
C TRP A 109 -3.55 20.40 -2.90
N SER A 110 -3.93 19.72 -3.98
CA SER A 110 -5.22 19.93 -4.62
C SER A 110 -6.38 19.51 -3.72
N ASP A 111 -7.60 19.90 -4.09
CA ASP A 111 -8.80 19.28 -3.55
C ASP A 111 -8.80 17.77 -3.84
N GLN A 112 -9.43 17.01 -2.93
CA GLN A 112 -9.64 15.57 -3.11
C GLN A 112 -10.41 15.28 -4.39
N ARG A 113 -9.90 14.35 -5.18
CA ARG A 113 -10.63 13.71 -6.27
C ARG A 113 -10.96 12.27 -5.87
N LEU A 114 -12.13 11.81 -6.25
CA LEU A 114 -12.51 10.39 -6.17
C LEU A 114 -12.43 9.81 -7.58
N LEU A 115 -11.52 8.87 -7.78
CA LEU A 115 -11.34 8.18 -9.04
C LEU A 115 -12.31 6.99 -9.10
N ASP A 116 -13.25 7.04 -10.03
CA ASP A 116 -14.11 5.91 -10.38
C ASP A 116 -13.45 5.15 -11.55
N LEU A 117 -12.70 4.12 -11.23
CA LEU A 117 -11.99 3.31 -12.21
C LEU A 117 -12.76 2.04 -12.60
N GLY A 118 -13.86 1.77 -11.92
CA GLY A 118 -14.67 0.57 -12.11
C GLY A 118 -15.75 0.71 -13.17
N ASP A 119 -16.31 -0.41 -13.57
CA ASP A 119 -17.48 -0.52 -14.45
C ASP A 119 -18.76 -0.93 -13.71
N GLY A 120 -18.77 -0.82 -12.38
CA GLY A 120 -19.93 -1.12 -11.52
C GLY A 120 -19.91 -2.51 -10.87
N GLY A 121 -19.17 -3.48 -11.41
CA GLY A 121 -19.13 -4.85 -10.89
C GLY A 121 -18.22 -5.08 -9.69
N PHE A 122 -17.48 -4.08 -9.23
CA PHE A 122 -16.56 -4.18 -8.10
C PHE A 122 -17.24 -3.93 -6.76
N GLY A 123 -16.72 -4.56 -5.68
CA GLY A 123 -17.24 -4.42 -4.32
C GLY A 123 -16.47 -3.44 -3.44
N CYS A 124 -15.20 -3.24 -3.70
CA CYS A 124 -14.32 -2.33 -2.94
C CYS A 124 -13.05 -2.05 -3.75
N PHE A 125 -12.33 -0.96 -3.43
CA PHE A 125 -11.00 -0.66 -3.98
C PHE A 125 -10.05 -0.44 -2.81
N TRP A 126 -9.10 -1.38 -2.59
CA TRP A 126 -8.23 -1.39 -1.42
C TRP A 126 -6.75 -1.37 -1.81
N GLY A 127 -5.96 -0.65 -1.01
CA GLY A 127 -4.51 -0.58 -1.14
C GLY A 127 -4.06 -0.11 -2.53
N PRO A 128 -4.53 1.07 -3.01
CA PRO A 128 -4.15 1.54 -4.32
C PRO A 128 -2.69 1.99 -4.32
N GLU A 129 -1.97 1.55 -5.34
CA GLU A 129 -0.60 1.93 -5.64
C GLU A 129 -0.49 2.40 -7.08
N ALA A 130 0.59 3.11 -7.40
CA ALA A 130 0.88 3.48 -8.77
C ALA A 130 2.38 3.41 -9.07
N LEU A 131 2.71 3.08 -10.31
CA LEU A 131 4.08 3.13 -10.82
C LEU A 131 4.11 3.59 -12.27
N TYR A 132 5.25 4.15 -12.69
CA TYR A 132 5.49 4.54 -14.07
C TYR A 132 5.99 3.35 -14.88
N ARG A 133 5.44 3.15 -16.09
CA ARG A 133 5.88 2.14 -17.05
C ARG A 133 6.73 2.82 -18.12
N GLU A 134 8.05 2.66 -18.00
CA GLU A 134 9.03 3.35 -18.85
C GLU A 134 8.84 3.04 -20.35
N GLU A 135 8.53 1.78 -20.68
CA GLU A 135 8.39 1.34 -22.08
C GLU A 135 7.12 1.87 -22.74
N GLU A 136 6.03 1.98 -21.97
CA GLU A 136 4.72 2.46 -22.46
C GLU A 136 4.54 3.96 -22.33
N GLY A 137 5.34 4.62 -21.48
CA GLY A 137 5.26 6.05 -21.23
C GLY A 137 3.97 6.46 -20.52
N ASP A 138 3.49 5.62 -19.59
CA ASP A 138 2.27 5.87 -18.82
C ASP A 138 2.41 5.36 -17.39
N TYR A 139 1.38 5.54 -16.57
CA TYR A 139 1.29 5.06 -15.19
C TYR A 139 0.30 3.91 -15.11
N LEU A 140 0.65 2.87 -14.36
CA LEU A 140 -0.26 1.82 -13.94
C LEU A 140 -0.69 2.11 -12.51
N ILE A 141 -1.99 2.33 -12.30
CA ILE A 141 -2.62 2.31 -10.98
C ILE A 141 -3.14 0.90 -10.76
N TYR A 142 -2.89 0.32 -9.59
CA TYR A 142 -3.35 -1.03 -9.26
C TYR A 142 -3.85 -1.11 -7.83
N TRP A 143 -4.80 -2.00 -7.59
CA TRP A 143 -5.50 -2.14 -6.30
C TRP A 143 -6.06 -3.55 -6.12
N ALA A 144 -6.43 -3.91 -4.89
CA ALA A 144 -7.15 -5.14 -4.60
C ALA A 144 -8.66 -4.91 -4.63
N SER A 145 -9.41 -5.82 -5.25
CA SER A 145 -10.87 -5.75 -5.30
C SER A 145 -11.52 -7.12 -5.34
N SER A 146 -12.71 -7.21 -4.75
CA SER A 146 -13.69 -8.27 -5.03
C SER A 146 -14.61 -7.83 -6.17
N ASN A 147 -15.22 -8.76 -6.88
CA ASN A 147 -16.19 -8.40 -7.90
C ASN A 147 -17.40 -9.37 -7.95
N GLU A 148 -18.41 -8.99 -8.76
CA GLU A 148 -19.66 -9.74 -8.87
C GLU A 148 -19.49 -11.12 -9.52
N VAL A 149 -18.49 -11.32 -10.40
CA VAL A 149 -18.27 -12.59 -11.10
C VAL A 149 -18.04 -13.74 -10.14
N ASN A 150 -17.32 -13.47 -9.04
CA ASN A 150 -17.10 -14.45 -7.96
C ASN A 150 -17.98 -14.21 -6.73
N ASN A 151 -19.14 -13.53 -6.92
CA ASN A 151 -20.07 -13.16 -5.85
C ASN A 151 -19.41 -12.39 -4.69
N TYR A 152 -18.47 -11.50 -5.02
CA TYR A 152 -17.69 -10.70 -4.07
C TYR A 152 -16.91 -11.53 -3.03
N GLY A 153 -16.45 -12.72 -3.47
CA GLY A 153 -15.66 -13.65 -2.66
C GLY A 153 -14.19 -13.23 -2.55
N ALA A 154 -13.31 -14.04 -3.13
CA ALA A 154 -11.87 -13.75 -3.12
C ALA A 154 -11.55 -12.45 -3.85
N LYS A 155 -10.64 -11.66 -3.28
CA LYS A 155 -10.11 -10.46 -3.92
C LYS A 155 -8.96 -10.81 -4.84
N ALA A 156 -8.89 -10.07 -5.95
CA ALA A 156 -7.81 -10.14 -6.92
C ALA A 156 -7.21 -8.74 -7.14
N ILE A 157 -6.08 -8.66 -7.82
CA ILE A 157 -5.42 -7.40 -8.14
C ILE A 157 -5.86 -6.98 -9.54
N TYR A 158 -6.37 -5.77 -9.63
CA TYR A 158 -6.77 -5.11 -10.85
C TYR A 158 -5.90 -3.89 -11.11
N GLY A 159 -5.84 -3.45 -12.34
CA GLY A 159 -5.10 -2.26 -12.72
C GLY A 159 -5.74 -1.49 -13.87
N SER A 160 -5.47 -0.21 -13.90
CA SER A 160 -5.88 0.74 -14.93
C SER A 160 -4.71 1.65 -15.29
N THR A 161 -4.57 2.03 -16.54
CA THR A 161 -3.48 2.87 -16.99
C THR A 161 -3.93 4.30 -17.25
N THR A 162 -3.00 5.24 -17.07
CA THR A 162 -3.21 6.67 -17.34
C THR A 162 -1.91 7.35 -17.74
N LYS A 163 -1.99 8.40 -18.55
CA LYS A 163 -0.84 9.27 -18.85
C LYS A 163 -0.79 10.54 -18.01
N ASP A 164 -1.91 10.94 -17.45
CA ASP A 164 -2.10 12.27 -16.90
C ASP A 164 -2.94 12.33 -15.61
N PHE A 165 -3.34 11.17 -15.08
CA PHE A 165 -4.26 11.04 -13.95
C PHE A 165 -5.63 11.74 -14.17
N ARG A 166 -6.03 11.92 -15.45
CA ARG A 166 -7.31 12.49 -15.86
C ARG A 166 -8.16 11.47 -16.63
N VAL A 167 -7.52 10.78 -17.56
CA VAL A 167 -8.16 9.75 -18.38
C VAL A 167 -7.56 8.40 -18.04
N PHE A 168 -8.40 7.42 -17.80
CA PHE A 168 -8.01 6.09 -17.35
C PHE A 168 -8.51 5.01 -18.32
N SER A 169 -7.74 3.95 -18.51
CA SER A 169 -8.21 2.76 -19.21
C SER A 169 -9.27 2.03 -18.38
N LYS A 170 -10.02 1.14 -19.02
CA LYS A 170 -10.83 0.17 -18.28
C LYS A 170 -9.93 -0.72 -17.42
N PRO A 171 -10.38 -1.12 -16.22
CA PRO A 171 -9.62 -2.02 -15.37
C PRO A 171 -9.42 -3.38 -16.02
N VAL A 172 -8.25 -3.95 -15.81
CA VAL A 172 -7.89 -5.30 -16.24
C VAL A 172 -7.45 -6.11 -15.02
N LEU A 173 -7.69 -7.42 -15.04
CA LEU A 173 -7.19 -8.34 -14.04
C LEU A 173 -5.67 -8.50 -14.23
N LEU A 174 -4.89 -8.19 -13.18
CA LEU A 174 -3.44 -8.34 -13.19
C LEU A 174 -2.98 -9.61 -12.50
N TYR A 175 -3.65 -9.99 -11.42
CA TYR A 175 -3.31 -11.18 -10.68
C TYR A 175 -4.49 -11.67 -9.83
N GLU A 176 -4.70 -12.95 -9.88
CA GLU A 176 -5.62 -13.66 -8.98
C GLU A 176 -4.98 -14.93 -8.45
N LYS A 177 -5.47 -15.42 -7.35
CA LYS A 177 -5.10 -16.70 -6.79
C LYS A 177 -6.36 -17.52 -6.56
N GLU A 178 -6.33 -18.75 -7.05
CA GLU A 178 -7.47 -19.68 -6.89
C GLU A 178 -7.82 -19.82 -5.41
N GLU A 179 -9.11 -19.67 -5.11
CA GLU A 179 -9.70 -19.83 -3.77
C GLU A 179 -9.10 -18.96 -2.64
N ALA A 180 -8.27 -17.97 -2.96
CA ALA A 180 -7.65 -17.12 -1.94
C ALA A 180 -7.74 -15.64 -2.29
N SER A 181 -8.09 -14.80 -1.32
CA SER A 181 -7.94 -13.35 -1.48
C SER A 181 -6.48 -12.94 -1.49
N ILE A 182 -6.15 -12.07 -2.43
CA ILE A 182 -4.88 -11.34 -2.51
C ILE A 182 -5.19 -9.87 -2.28
N VAL A 183 -4.43 -9.25 -1.37
CA VAL A 183 -4.54 -7.82 -1.06
C VAL A 183 -3.15 -7.19 -0.91
N ASP A 184 -3.09 -5.88 -0.76
CA ASP A 184 -1.90 -5.09 -0.49
C ASP A 184 -0.76 -5.34 -1.49
N PRO A 185 -1.00 -5.14 -2.80
CA PRO A 185 0.02 -5.32 -3.80
C PRO A 185 1.06 -4.20 -3.72
N PHE A 186 2.35 -4.56 -3.77
CA PHE A 186 3.44 -3.59 -3.89
C PHE A 186 4.45 -4.09 -4.91
N TYR A 187 4.61 -3.36 -6.02
CA TYR A 187 5.56 -3.69 -7.08
C TYR A 187 6.77 -2.77 -7.01
N PHE A 188 7.95 -3.33 -7.19
CA PHE A 188 9.21 -2.56 -7.25
C PHE A 188 10.24 -3.23 -8.14
N LYS A 189 11.28 -2.48 -8.53
CA LYS A 189 12.36 -2.96 -9.40
C LYS A 189 13.68 -2.99 -8.65
N ASP A 190 14.46 -4.05 -8.84
CA ASP A 190 15.84 -4.15 -8.39
C ASP A 190 16.72 -4.72 -9.51
N GLY A 191 17.62 -3.90 -10.01
CA GLY A 191 18.41 -4.23 -11.21
C GLY A 191 17.50 -4.49 -12.41
N GLU A 192 17.64 -5.68 -13.01
CA GLU A 192 16.84 -6.12 -14.16
C GLU A 192 15.58 -6.90 -13.77
N ASN A 193 15.30 -7.05 -12.48
CA ASN A 193 14.18 -7.84 -12.01
C ASN A 193 13.10 -6.96 -11.41
N TYR A 194 11.85 -7.35 -11.63
CA TYR A 194 10.71 -6.85 -10.92
C TYR A 194 10.38 -7.77 -9.76
N TYR A 195 9.99 -7.18 -8.67
CA TYR A 195 9.52 -7.87 -7.47
C TYR A 195 8.11 -7.40 -7.16
N ARG A 196 7.33 -8.29 -6.60
CA ARG A 196 6.04 -7.92 -6.01
C ARG A 196 5.86 -8.57 -4.66
N LEU A 197 5.42 -7.77 -3.72
CA LEU A 197 4.93 -8.20 -2.42
C LEU A 197 3.40 -8.22 -2.46
N LEU A 198 2.80 -9.21 -1.83
CA LEU A 198 1.36 -9.40 -1.78
C LEU A 198 1.00 -10.00 -0.43
N LYS A 199 -0.14 -9.62 0.14
CA LYS A 199 -0.74 -10.38 1.23
C LYS A 199 -1.66 -11.44 0.66
N SER A 200 -1.30 -12.71 0.84
CA SER A 200 -2.17 -13.85 0.57
C SER A 200 -2.95 -14.23 1.83
N ARG A 201 -4.26 -14.37 1.70
CA ARG A 201 -5.15 -14.73 2.83
C ARG A 201 -5.31 -16.23 3.03
N GLN A 202 -4.71 -17.06 2.15
CA GLN A 202 -4.76 -18.53 2.23
C GLN A 202 -3.63 -19.15 1.40
N ASN A 203 -3.07 -20.25 1.87
CA ASN A 203 -2.10 -21.11 1.18
C ASN A 203 -0.88 -20.38 0.55
N PRO A 204 -0.04 -19.72 1.34
CA PRO A 204 -0.09 -19.55 2.79
C PRO A 204 -0.94 -18.33 3.17
N PHE A 205 -1.32 -18.22 4.43
CA PHE A 205 -1.84 -16.98 4.99
C PHE A 205 -0.66 -16.14 5.47
N ALA A 206 -0.05 -15.40 4.56
CA ALA A 206 1.19 -14.65 4.81
C ALA A 206 1.41 -13.55 3.77
N VAL A 207 2.35 -12.65 4.02
CA VAL A 207 2.98 -11.86 2.97
C VAL A 207 3.84 -12.80 2.11
N ILE A 208 3.80 -12.63 0.80
CA ILE A 208 4.56 -13.40 -0.17
C ILE A 208 5.41 -12.46 -1.03
N LEU A 209 6.59 -12.91 -1.41
CA LEU A 209 7.49 -12.20 -2.33
C LEU A 209 7.68 -13.04 -3.60
N GLU A 210 7.51 -12.38 -4.74
CA GLU A 210 7.67 -13.00 -6.05
C GLU A 210 8.60 -12.14 -6.93
N ARG A 211 9.28 -12.77 -7.88
CA ARG A 211 10.20 -12.13 -8.82
C ARG A 211 9.80 -12.41 -10.26
N GLY A 212 9.89 -11.40 -11.12
CA GLY A 212 9.63 -11.50 -12.55
C GLY A 212 10.68 -10.74 -13.38
N LYS A 213 10.66 -10.93 -14.68
CA LYS A 213 11.52 -10.21 -15.64
C LYS A 213 10.87 -8.96 -16.21
N THR A 214 9.54 -8.93 -16.23
CA THR A 214 8.76 -7.78 -16.70
C THR A 214 7.66 -7.48 -15.70
N LEU A 215 7.21 -6.24 -15.65
CA LEU A 215 6.25 -5.76 -14.68
C LEU A 215 4.94 -6.56 -14.66
N LEU A 216 4.35 -6.84 -15.82
CA LEU A 216 3.09 -7.57 -15.98
C LEU A 216 3.29 -8.99 -16.52
N GLY A 217 4.52 -9.52 -16.44
CA GLY A 217 4.85 -10.86 -16.90
C GLY A 217 4.60 -11.95 -15.86
N LYS A 218 5.23 -13.09 -16.10
CA LYS A 218 5.22 -14.19 -15.14
C LYS A 218 6.15 -13.90 -13.97
N TYR A 219 5.67 -14.22 -12.79
CA TYR A 219 6.42 -14.12 -11.54
C TYR A 219 6.64 -15.51 -10.95
N GLU A 220 7.81 -15.69 -10.38
CA GLU A 220 8.20 -16.87 -9.62
C GLU A 220 8.18 -16.54 -8.13
N ARG A 221 7.56 -17.40 -7.34
CA ARG A 221 7.58 -17.31 -5.89
C ARG A 221 9.00 -17.54 -5.37
N LEU A 222 9.41 -16.80 -4.34
CA LEU A 222 10.71 -16.99 -3.71
C LEU A 222 10.59 -17.90 -2.47
N PRO A 223 10.97 -19.19 -2.56
CA PRO A 223 10.80 -20.13 -1.45
C PRO A 223 11.64 -19.78 -0.22
N GLU A 224 12.76 -19.09 -0.40
CA GLU A 224 13.59 -18.61 0.72
C GLU A 224 12.84 -17.60 1.57
N PHE A 225 12.12 -16.68 0.93
CA PHE A 225 11.27 -15.71 1.61
C PHE A 225 10.15 -16.41 2.39
N ASP A 226 9.53 -17.44 1.82
CA ASP A 226 8.49 -18.19 2.50
C ASP A 226 9.01 -18.92 3.73
N ARG A 227 10.19 -19.57 3.61
CA ARG A 227 10.84 -20.22 4.76
C ARG A 227 11.21 -19.23 5.86
N TRP A 228 11.69 -18.06 5.45
CA TRP A 228 11.98 -16.99 6.39
C TRP A 228 10.70 -16.47 7.05
N MET A 229 9.67 -16.17 6.29
CA MET A 229 8.40 -15.64 6.81
C MET A 229 7.70 -16.63 7.75
N SER A 230 7.87 -17.94 7.54
CA SER A 230 7.30 -18.97 8.40
C SER A 230 7.86 -19.01 9.83
N GLN A 231 8.98 -18.33 10.10
CA GLN A 231 9.56 -18.22 11.44
C GLN A 231 8.81 -17.19 12.31
N TYR A 232 7.97 -16.38 11.69
CA TYR A 232 7.13 -15.38 12.34
C TYR A 232 5.67 -15.84 12.31
N LYS A 233 4.80 -15.15 13.05
CA LYS A 233 3.34 -15.32 12.92
C LYS A 233 2.87 -14.69 11.63
N ALA A 234 3.19 -15.33 10.51
CA ALA A 234 3.07 -14.80 9.16
C ALA A 234 1.66 -14.30 8.79
N ASN A 235 0.63 -14.88 9.40
CA ASN A 235 -0.77 -14.47 9.21
C ASN A 235 -1.11 -13.10 9.83
N GLU A 236 -0.30 -12.61 10.76
CA GLU A 236 -0.52 -11.35 11.49
C GLU A 236 0.19 -10.14 10.85
N TYR A 237 0.82 -10.33 9.67
CA TYR A 237 1.45 -9.25 8.89
C TYR A 237 0.69 -8.99 7.60
N GLU A 238 0.60 -7.71 7.20
CA GLU A 238 0.01 -7.25 5.95
C GLU A 238 0.65 -5.95 5.46
N ALA A 239 0.08 -5.30 4.45
CA ALA A 239 0.49 -4.00 3.89
C ALA A 239 2.02 -3.87 3.69
N PRO A 240 2.66 -4.78 2.92
CA PRO A 240 4.10 -4.74 2.72
C PRO A 240 4.51 -3.57 1.84
N ILE A 241 5.56 -2.86 2.23
CA ILE A 241 6.28 -1.90 1.38
C ILE A 241 7.77 -2.18 1.41
N ALA A 242 8.51 -1.75 0.40
CA ALA A 242 9.95 -1.89 0.33
C ALA A 242 10.63 -0.60 -0.13
N TYR A 243 11.77 -0.27 0.49
CA TYR A 243 12.59 0.87 0.07
C TYR A 243 14.07 0.62 0.36
N ARG A 244 14.94 1.40 -0.31
CA ARG A 244 16.38 1.34 -0.08
C ARG A 244 16.79 2.25 1.08
N LEU A 245 17.58 1.70 1.99
CA LEU A 245 18.26 2.46 3.04
C LEU A 245 19.55 3.13 2.47
N PRO A 246 20.11 4.14 3.16
CA PRO A 246 21.32 4.82 2.70
C PRO A 246 22.54 3.90 2.56
N ASP A 247 22.57 2.79 3.29
CA ASP A 247 23.61 1.76 3.20
C ASP A 247 23.42 0.79 2.02
N GLY A 248 22.40 1.01 1.18
CA GLY A 248 22.07 0.22 0.01
C GLY A 248 21.25 -1.04 0.29
N LYS A 249 20.97 -1.35 1.53
CA LYS A 249 20.10 -2.48 1.89
C LYS A 249 18.65 -2.19 1.61
N TRP A 250 17.89 -3.23 1.35
CA TRP A 250 16.42 -3.17 1.32
C TRP A 250 15.86 -3.20 2.73
N CYS A 251 14.89 -2.34 2.99
CA CYS A 251 14.03 -2.41 4.15
C CYS A 251 12.63 -2.80 3.67
N LEU A 252 12.12 -3.93 4.17
CA LEU A 252 10.72 -4.29 4.06
C LEU A 252 10.03 -3.80 5.33
N LEU A 253 8.97 -3.01 5.18
CA LEU A 253 8.07 -2.71 6.27
C LEU A 253 6.81 -3.55 6.11
N LEU A 254 6.47 -4.32 7.14
CA LEU A 254 5.25 -5.10 7.20
C LEU A 254 4.40 -4.58 8.35
N ASP A 255 3.13 -4.28 8.10
CA ASP A 255 2.21 -3.90 9.17
C ASP A 255 1.84 -5.12 10.01
N TYR A 256 2.10 -5.03 11.31
CA TYR A 256 1.76 -6.05 12.29
C TYR A 256 0.45 -5.69 12.99
N PHE A 257 -0.56 -6.52 12.87
CA PHE A 257 -1.88 -6.32 13.50
C PHE A 257 -2.21 -7.36 14.59
N GLY A 258 -1.25 -8.22 14.93
CA GLY A 258 -1.40 -9.20 16.01
C GLY A 258 -1.43 -8.57 17.40
N LYS A 259 -1.94 -9.31 18.38
CA LYS A 259 -2.17 -8.83 19.75
C LYS A 259 -0.98 -8.91 20.69
N GLU A 260 0.14 -9.51 20.27
CA GLU A 260 1.25 -9.82 21.16
C GLU A 260 2.34 -8.75 21.24
N ARG A 261 2.20 -7.67 20.46
CA ARG A 261 3.13 -6.53 20.54
C ARG A 261 2.44 -5.32 21.10
N ASP A 262 3.10 -4.64 22.04
CA ASP A 262 2.71 -3.30 22.50
C ASP A 262 2.87 -2.23 21.39
N ARG A 263 3.20 -2.64 20.17
CA ARG A 263 3.38 -1.80 19.00
C ARG A 263 2.29 -2.08 17.98
N THR A 264 1.56 -1.06 17.67
CA THR A 264 0.77 -1.03 16.44
C THR A 264 1.63 -0.42 15.34
N GLY A 265 1.61 -1.00 14.15
CA GLY A 265 2.24 -0.46 12.97
C GLY A 265 3.40 -1.30 12.44
N TYR A 266 4.28 -0.66 11.72
CA TYR A 266 5.28 -1.32 10.90
C TYR A 266 6.41 -1.99 11.67
N VAL A 267 6.76 -3.20 11.22
CA VAL A 267 7.93 -3.96 11.67
C VAL A 267 8.93 -3.99 10.51
N PRO A 268 10.16 -3.48 10.71
CA PRO A 268 11.18 -3.42 9.67
C PRO A 268 11.99 -4.71 9.61
N PHE A 269 12.19 -5.20 8.39
CA PHE A 269 13.05 -6.33 8.07
C PHE A 269 14.08 -5.91 7.03
N VAL A 270 15.34 -6.07 7.31
CA VAL A 270 16.45 -5.54 6.50
C VAL A 270 17.28 -6.65 5.87
N GLU A 271 17.61 -6.49 4.58
CA GLU A 271 18.43 -7.42 3.81
C GLU A 271 19.11 -6.72 2.62
N SER A 272 20.28 -7.23 2.22
CA SER A 272 21.01 -6.75 1.04
C SER A 272 20.65 -7.49 -0.25
N ASP A 273 20.23 -8.75 -0.15
CA ASP A 273 19.89 -9.62 -1.27
C ASP A 273 18.46 -10.14 -1.16
N LEU A 274 17.56 -9.55 -1.96
CA LEU A 274 16.15 -9.93 -1.98
C LEU A 274 15.91 -11.38 -2.44
N TYR A 275 16.80 -11.93 -3.26
CA TYR A 275 16.60 -13.25 -3.84
C TYR A 275 16.99 -14.39 -2.90
N HIS A 276 18.16 -14.26 -2.27
CA HIS A 276 18.69 -15.24 -1.32
C HIS A 276 18.57 -14.77 0.13
N GLY A 277 17.95 -13.63 0.33
CA GLY A 277 18.03 -12.84 1.52
C GLY A 277 17.61 -13.53 2.79
N LYS A 278 18.35 -13.25 3.83
CA LYS A 278 18.07 -13.63 5.21
C LYS A 278 17.63 -12.38 5.95
N PHE A 279 16.42 -11.95 5.69
CA PHE A 279 15.85 -10.78 6.33
C PHE A 279 15.98 -10.86 7.84
N GLN A 280 16.39 -9.74 8.44
CA GLN A 280 16.53 -9.62 9.88
C GLN A 280 15.58 -8.53 10.38
N GLU A 281 14.81 -8.86 11.42
CA GLU A 281 14.04 -7.85 12.11
C GLU A 281 14.99 -6.89 12.84
N GLU A 282 14.88 -5.60 12.55
CA GLU A 282 15.71 -4.53 13.14
C GLU A 282 14.88 -3.52 13.94
N SER A 283 13.77 -3.93 14.57
CA SER A 283 12.83 -3.02 15.25
C SER A 283 13.51 -2.11 16.27
N GLU A 284 14.57 -2.56 16.93
CA GLU A 284 15.34 -1.77 17.91
C GLU A 284 16.15 -0.62 17.28
N LYS A 285 16.37 -0.66 15.96
CA LYS A 285 17.08 0.38 15.21
C LYS A 285 16.13 1.37 14.51
N PHE A 286 14.83 1.15 14.65
CA PHE A 286 13.82 1.98 14.00
C PHE A 286 12.97 2.68 15.05
N PHE A 287 12.57 3.89 14.70
CA PHE A 287 11.62 4.67 15.47
C PHE A 287 10.52 5.16 14.55
N PHE A 288 9.29 4.75 14.84
CA PHE A 288 8.08 5.22 14.14
C PHE A 288 7.23 6.05 15.11
N PRO A 289 6.58 7.11 14.64
CA PRO A 289 5.57 7.81 15.41
C PRO A 289 4.44 6.87 15.84
N TYR A 290 3.87 7.11 17.01
CA TYR A 290 2.77 6.30 17.52
C TYR A 290 1.58 6.24 16.58
N GLY A 291 1.02 5.05 16.39
CA GLY A 291 -0.18 4.80 15.57
C GLY A 291 0.03 4.96 14.06
N MET A 292 1.26 5.06 13.57
CA MET A 292 1.58 5.11 12.15
C MET A 292 1.21 3.77 11.47
N LYS A 293 0.41 3.84 10.42
CA LYS A 293 -0.15 2.73 9.65
C LYS A 293 -0.13 2.99 8.14
#